data_fc11968d7d4245ce51f65831e7c9eeef
#
_entry.id   fc11968d7d4245ce51f65831e7c9eeef
#
_cell.length_a   1.000
_cell.length_b   1.000
_cell.length_c   1.000
_cell.angle_alpha   90.00
_cell.angle_beta   90.00
_cell.angle_gamma   90.00
#
_symmetry.space_group_name_H-M   'P 1'
#
loop_
_entity.id
_entity.type
_entity.pdbx_description
1 polymer ?
#
loop_
_entity_poly.entity_id
_entity_poly.type
_entity_poly.pdbx_seq_one_letter_code
_entity_poly.pdbx_strand_id
1 'polypeptide(L)'
;MALLEVKDLRVESKDGTEIVRGASLTVDEGEIVDLIGPNGSGKSTLAKTIVGCSGYEVVEGEVRFKGRDITDLPMYERARMGLTMSWQEPARFEGLTVGEYLSVCTDDEDWARRCLRIVGLDPEEYWDRECGENLSGGERKRVELAAVMAMRPNLVILDEPDAGLDMSSMEDLAKVIETMREEGSAVLLITHNRDLAEQVGDRAYLMMDGKIVDEGDPRDVVLKCLMCGGGLVCGAE
;
A
#
# COMPACT_ATOMS: atom_id res chain seq x y z
N MET A 1 -6.20 -5.46 -18.34
CA MET A 1 -7.56 -4.96 -18.01
C MET A 1 -7.47 -4.41 -16.60
N ALA A 2 -7.93 -3.19 -16.37
CA ALA A 2 -7.71 -2.57 -15.07
C ALA A 2 -8.35 -3.38 -13.93
N LEU A 3 -7.53 -3.74 -12.94
CA LEU A 3 -7.96 -4.38 -11.70
C LEU A 3 -8.59 -3.38 -10.76
N LEU A 4 -7.94 -2.19 -10.64
CA LEU A 4 -8.44 -1.03 -9.91
C LEU A 4 -8.58 0.15 -10.88
N GLU A 5 -9.72 0.84 -10.82
CA GLU A 5 -9.94 2.12 -11.50
C GLU A 5 -10.47 3.13 -10.49
N VAL A 6 -9.79 4.26 -10.40
CA VAL A 6 -10.23 5.44 -9.64
C VAL A 6 -10.49 6.54 -10.66
N LYS A 7 -11.68 7.16 -10.64
CA LYS A 7 -12.08 8.19 -11.61
C LYS A 7 -12.57 9.43 -10.92
N ASP A 8 -11.92 10.55 -11.17
CA ASP A 8 -12.28 11.90 -10.73
C ASP A 8 -12.66 11.99 -9.24
N LEU A 9 -11.97 11.18 -8.42
CA LEU A 9 -12.29 10.98 -7.01
C LEU A 9 -12.01 12.25 -6.21
N ARG A 10 -13.05 12.75 -5.53
CA ARG A 10 -12.97 13.84 -4.55
C ARG A 10 -13.31 13.31 -3.18
N VAL A 11 -12.47 13.64 -2.21
CA VAL A 11 -12.59 13.12 -0.85
C VAL A 11 -12.44 14.25 0.16
N GLU A 12 -13.37 14.30 1.08
CA GLU A 12 -13.34 15.18 2.24
C GLU A 12 -13.09 14.39 3.53
N SER A 13 -12.41 15.02 4.47
CA SER A 13 -12.33 14.56 5.87
C SER A 13 -13.61 14.92 6.62
N LYS A 14 -13.79 14.35 7.81
CA LYS A 14 -15.00 14.56 8.64
C LYS A 14 -15.29 16.03 9.00
N ASP A 15 -14.29 16.88 8.96
CA ASP A 15 -14.42 18.33 9.23
C ASP A 15 -14.73 19.14 7.96
N GLY A 16 -14.98 18.48 6.82
CA GLY A 16 -15.31 19.09 5.55
C GLY A 16 -14.11 19.63 4.77
N THR A 17 -12.88 19.27 5.16
CA THR A 17 -11.70 19.67 4.41
C THR A 17 -11.50 18.74 3.21
N GLU A 18 -11.50 19.31 1.99
CA GLU A 18 -11.23 18.55 0.77
C GLU A 18 -9.73 18.21 0.67
N ILE A 19 -9.41 16.92 0.69
CA ILE A 19 -8.03 16.40 0.67
C ILE A 19 -7.68 15.86 -0.72
N VAL A 20 -8.56 15.06 -1.33
CA VAL A 20 -8.40 14.57 -2.71
C VAL A 20 -9.32 15.35 -3.62
N ARG A 21 -8.79 15.87 -4.73
CA ARG A 21 -9.41 16.92 -5.53
C ARG A 21 -9.59 16.53 -7.00
N GLY A 22 -10.15 15.36 -7.26
CA GLY A 22 -10.35 14.81 -8.60
C GLY A 22 -9.16 13.94 -9.05
N ALA A 23 -8.74 12.99 -8.20
CA ALA A 23 -7.69 12.05 -8.54
C ALA A 23 -8.24 10.92 -9.43
N SER A 24 -7.47 10.60 -10.49
CA SER A 24 -7.75 9.44 -11.36
C SER A 24 -6.49 8.62 -11.52
N LEU A 25 -6.59 7.30 -11.31
CA LEU A 25 -5.51 6.34 -11.52
C LEU A 25 -6.08 4.94 -11.82
N THR A 26 -5.24 4.10 -12.38
CA THR A 26 -5.55 2.69 -12.63
C THR A 26 -4.40 1.81 -12.15
N VAL A 27 -4.73 0.55 -11.82
CA VAL A 27 -3.75 -0.51 -11.58
C VAL A 27 -4.22 -1.74 -12.35
N ASP A 28 -3.36 -2.31 -13.18
CA ASP A 28 -3.65 -3.55 -13.91
C ASP A 28 -3.32 -4.80 -13.05
N GLU A 29 -3.81 -5.98 -13.47
CA GLU A 29 -3.48 -7.24 -12.80
C GLU A 29 -1.98 -7.53 -12.88
N GLY A 30 -1.36 -7.84 -11.74
CA GLY A 30 0.07 -8.13 -11.63
C GLY A 30 0.99 -6.93 -11.84
N GLU A 31 0.45 -5.72 -11.90
CA GLU A 31 1.21 -4.47 -12.04
C GLU A 31 1.65 -3.94 -10.66
N ILE A 32 2.87 -3.41 -10.60
CA ILE A 32 3.35 -2.60 -9.47
C ILE A 32 3.29 -1.13 -9.89
N VAL A 33 2.40 -0.37 -9.25
CA VAL A 33 2.20 1.06 -9.52
C VAL A 33 2.65 1.87 -8.32
N ASP A 34 3.53 2.84 -8.55
CA ASP A 34 3.96 3.77 -7.52
C ASP A 34 3.04 4.99 -7.44
N LEU A 35 2.69 5.39 -6.23
CA LEU A 35 2.04 6.68 -5.97
C LEU A 35 3.01 7.57 -5.21
N ILE A 36 3.59 8.52 -5.93
CA ILE A 36 4.67 9.41 -5.49
C ILE A 36 4.13 10.81 -5.27
N GLY A 37 4.75 11.57 -4.38
CA GLY A 37 4.40 12.97 -4.13
C GLY A 37 4.86 13.46 -2.77
N PRO A 38 4.86 14.78 -2.52
CA PRO A 38 5.28 15.35 -1.25
C PRO A 38 4.37 14.93 -0.09
N ASN A 39 4.86 15.12 1.14
CA ASN A 39 4.05 14.92 2.34
C ASN A 39 2.83 15.87 2.30
N GLY A 40 1.68 15.34 2.71
CA GLY A 40 0.42 16.09 2.70
C GLY A 40 -0.25 16.22 1.31
N SER A 41 0.28 15.60 0.26
CA SER A 41 -0.37 15.64 -1.07
C SER A 41 -1.67 14.83 -1.17
N GLY A 42 -1.99 13.99 -0.18
CA GLY A 42 -3.24 13.22 -0.14
C GLY A 42 -3.08 11.72 -0.43
N LYS A 43 -1.87 11.19 -0.65
CA LYS A 43 -1.61 9.78 -1.02
C LYS A 43 -2.23 8.77 -0.05
N SER A 44 -1.93 8.90 1.24
CA SER A 44 -2.48 7.99 2.28
C SER A 44 -4.00 8.15 2.43
N THR A 45 -4.54 9.36 2.19
CA THR A 45 -6.00 9.58 2.18
C THR A 45 -6.63 8.86 0.99
N LEU A 46 -6.05 8.97 -0.20
CA LEU A 46 -6.51 8.26 -1.39
C LEU A 46 -6.47 6.74 -1.14
N ALA A 47 -5.36 6.20 -0.65
CA ALA A 47 -5.22 4.78 -0.31
C ALA A 47 -6.28 4.31 0.71
N LYS A 48 -6.44 5.04 1.80
CA LYS A 48 -7.44 4.74 2.84
C LYS A 48 -8.87 4.79 2.30
N THR A 49 -9.17 5.71 1.39
CA THR A 49 -10.48 5.79 0.72
C THR A 49 -10.69 4.60 -0.20
N ILE A 50 -9.67 4.18 -0.97
CA ILE A 50 -9.74 3.02 -1.86
C ILE A 50 -10.02 1.72 -1.07
N VAL A 51 -9.46 1.54 0.12
CA VAL A 51 -9.77 0.36 0.96
C VAL A 51 -11.03 0.50 1.80
N GLY A 52 -11.67 1.67 1.80
CA GLY A 52 -12.95 1.90 2.49
C GLY A 52 -12.81 2.19 3.99
N CYS A 53 -11.73 2.88 4.40
CA CYS A 53 -11.56 3.31 5.78
C CYS A 53 -12.60 4.35 6.18
N SER A 54 -13.08 4.25 7.41
CA SER A 54 -13.94 5.27 8.00
C SER A 54 -13.19 6.57 8.24
N GLY A 55 -13.87 7.70 8.09
CA GLY A 55 -13.28 9.02 8.39
C GLY A 55 -13.05 9.89 7.18
N TYR A 56 -13.31 9.34 6.01
CA TYR A 56 -13.27 10.03 4.73
C TYR A 56 -14.61 9.85 4.02
N GLU A 57 -15.06 10.89 3.31
CA GLU A 57 -16.30 10.90 2.54
C GLU A 57 -15.97 11.14 1.06
N VAL A 58 -16.45 10.27 0.19
CA VAL A 58 -16.36 10.47 -1.25
C VAL A 58 -17.50 11.40 -1.65
N VAL A 59 -17.17 12.61 -2.11
CA VAL A 59 -18.15 13.62 -2.53
C VAL A 59 -18.38 13.61 -4.03
N GLU A 60 -17.45 13.11 -4.81
CA GLU A 60 -17.54 12.97 -6.28
C GLU A 60 -16.58 11.86 -6.78
N GLY A 61 -16.89 11.28 -7.94
CA GLY A 61 -16.09 10.25 -8.57
C GLY A 61 -16.47 8.84 -8.15
N GLU A 62 -15.71 7.87 -8.62
CA GLU A 62 -15.96 6.44 -8.37
C GLU A 62 -14.67 5.65 -8.17
N VAL A 63 -14.76 4.57 -7.41
CA VAL A 63 -13.73 3.55 -7.26
C VAL A 63 -14.30 2.22 -7.76
N ARG A 64 -13.66 1.63 -8.77
CA ARG A 64 -14.01 0.30 -9.30
C ARG A 64 -12.90 -0.69 -9.03
N PHE A 65 -13.28 -1.87 -8.58
CA PHE A 65 -12.37 -2.99 -8.39
C PHE A 65 -12.91 -4.24 -9.08
N LYS A 66 -12.12 -4.86 -9.95
CA LYS A 66 -12.57 -5.97 -10.83
C LYS A 66 -13.83 -5.62 -11.63
N GLY A 67 -13.91 -4.38 -12.13
CA GLY A 67 -15.05 -3.88 -12.90
C GLY A 67 -16.30 -3.56 -12.07
N ARG A 68 -16.34 -3.87 -10.77
CA ARG A 68 -17.45 -3.56 -9.87
C ARG A 68 -17.20 -2.23 -9.17
N ASP A 69 -18.21 -1.38 -9.11
CA ASP A 69 -18.20 -0.19 -8.27
C ASP A 69 -18.18 -0.59 -6.79
N ILE A 70 -17.18 -0.07 -6.06
CA ILE A 70 -16.97 -0.33 -4.64
C ILE A 70 -17.01 0.95 -3.81
N THR A 71 -17.36 2.09 -4.40
CA THR A 71 -17.25 3.42 -3.79
C THR A 71 -17.93 3.47 -2.41
N ASP A 72 -19.11 2.89 -2.27
CA ASP A 72 -19.87 2.89 -1.01
C ASP A 72 -19.73 1.59 -0.21
N LEU A 73 -18.90 0.63 -0.67
CA LEU A 73 -18.74 -0.63 0.04
C LEU A 73 -17.85 -0.45 1.28
N PRO A 74 -18.21 -1.05 2.41
CA PRO A 74 -17.39 -1.02 3.61
C PRO A 74 -16.10 -1.85 3.42
N MET A 75 -15.05 -1.51 4.17
CA MET A 75 -13.72 -2.11 4.09
C MET A 75 -13.75 -3.65 4.09
N TYR A 76 -14.57 -4.28 4.95
CA TYR A 76 -14.63 -5.73 5.05
C TYR A 76 -15.17 -6.42 3.77
N GLU A 77 -16.05 -5.77 3.01
CA GLU A 77 -16.52 -6.29 1.72
C GLU A 77 -15.42 -6.18 0.66
N ARG A 78 -14.70 -5.04 0.63
CA ARG A 78 -13.55 -4.86 -0.27
C ARG A 78 -12.44 -5.86 0.03
N ALA A 79 -12.17 -6.12 1.32
CA ALA A 79 -11.20 -7.14 1.73
C ALA A 79 -11.59 -8.56 1.26
N ARG A 80 -12.88 -8.92 1.35
CA ARG A 80 -13.40 -10.20 0.80
C ARG A 80 -13.28 -10.31 -0.72
N MET A 81 -13.20 -9.20 -1.43
CA MET A 81 -12.95 -9.17 -2.87
C MET A 81 -11.46 -9.33 -3.21
N GLY A 82 -10.57 -9.31 -2.22
CA GLY A 82 -9.13 -9.43 -2.36
C GLY A 82 -8.39 -8.09 -2.44
N LEU A 83 -8.96 -7.02 -1.89
CA LEU A 83 -8.30 -5.71 -1.74
C LEU A 83 -7.85 -5.53 -0.29
N THR A 84 -6.56 -5.37 -0.05
CA THR A 84 -6.00 -5.17 1.29
C THR A 84 -4.97 -4.06 1.33
N MET A 85 -4.54 -3.68 2.54
CA MET A 85 -3.56 -2.62 2.76
C MET A 85 -2.63 -2.99 3.91
N SER A 86 -1.33 -2.71 3.76
CA SER A 86 -0.38 -2.63 4.85
C SER A 86 -0.33 -1.20 5.37
N TRP A 87 -0.47 -1.05 6.68
CA TRP A 87 -0.56 0.26 7.33
C TRP A 87 0.81 0.86 7.60
N GLN A 88 0.89 2.17 7.65
CA GLN A 88 2.12 2.87 8.02
C GLN A 88 2.60 2.46 9.43
N GLU A 89 1.67 2.33 10.38
CA GLU A 89 1.95 1.79 11.72
C GLU A 89 1.26 0.42 11.87
N PRO A 90 2.04 -0.67 12.06
CA PRO A 90 1.49 -1.99 12.29
C PRO A 90 0.61 -2.05 13.53
N ALA A 91 -0.53 -2.72 13.42
CA ALA A 91 -1.40 -2.95 14.56
C ALA A 91 -0.68 -3.78 15.65
N ARG A 92 -1.04 -3.52 16.91
CA ARG A 92 -0.56 -4.28 18.05
C ARG A 92 -1.67 -5.22 18.50
N PHE A 93 -1.37 -6.49 18.56
CA PHE A 93 -2.32 -7.50 19.02
C PHE A 93 -1.77 -8.13 20.32
N GLU A 94 -2.26 -7.66 21.45
CA GLU A 94 -1.92 -8.24 22.76
C GLU A 94 -2.60 -9.61 22.91
N GLY A 95 -1.84 -10.59 23.39
CA GLY A 95 -2.35 -11.93 23.66
C GLY A 95 -2.51 -12.84 22.44
N LEU A 96 -2.08 -12.39 21.24
CA LEU A 96 -1.99 -13.26 20.06
C LEU A 96 -0.53 -13.55 19.74
N THR A 97 -0.23 -14.80 19.39
CA THR A 97 1.06 -15.17 18.80
C THR A 97 1.10 -14.81 17.31
N VAL A 98 2.29 -14.75 16.72
CA VAL A 98 2.48 -14.55 15.28
C VAL A 98 1.76 -15.62 14.48
N GLY A 99 1.85 -16.90 14.91
CA GLY A 99 1.15 -18.02 14.28
C GLY A 99 -0.36 -17.86 14.33
N GLU A 100 -0.93 -17.49 15.47
CA GLU A 100 -2.37 -17.24 15.61
C GLU A 100 -2.82 -16.07 14.73
N TYR A 101 -2.04 -14.99 14.68
CA TYR A 101 -2.36 -13.85 13.81
C TYR A 101 -2.35 -14.24 12.32
N LEU A 102 -1.35 -15.00 11.87
CA LEU A 102 -1.28 -15.48 10.50
C LEU A 102 -2.38 -16.50 10.18
N SER A 103 -2.81 -17.31 11.15
CA SER A 103 -3.92 -18.26 10.99
C SER A 103 -5.28 -17.56 10.79
N VAL A 104 -5.43 -16.30 11.17
CA VAL A 104 -6.60 -15.48 10.79
C VAL A 104 -6.57 -15.11 9.31
N CYS A 105 -5.38 -15.02 8.72
CA CYS A 105 -5.19 -14.59 7.33
C CYS A 105 -5.29 -15.74 6.33
N THR A 106 -4.94 -16.98 6.75
CA THR A 106 -4.97 -18.17 5.89
C THR A 106 -5.11 -19.45 6.71
N ASP A 107 -5.82 -20.44 6.15
CA ASP A 107 -5.89 -21.79 6.72
C ASP A 107 -4.67 -22.66 6.31
N ASP A 108 -3.80 -22.17 5.43
CA ASP A 108 -2.60 -22.83 4.92
C ASP A 108 -1.39 -22.46 5.80
N GLU A 109 -1.12 -23.26 6.85
CA GLU A 109 0.00 -23.02 7.77
C GLU A 109 1.36 -23.05 7.05
N ASP A 110 1.55 -23.95 6.08
CA ASP A 110 2.80 -24.05 5.33
C ASP A 110 3.06 -22.75 4.54
N TRP A 111 2.02 -22.19 3.95
CA TRP A 111 2.08 -20.89 3.29
C TRP A 111 2.36 -19.77 4.28
N ALA A 112 1.68 -19.73 5.42
CA ALA A 112 1.93 -18.73 6.47
C ALA A 112 3.39 -18.74 6.94
N ARG A 113 3.94 -19.94 7.19
CA ARG A 113 5.35 -20.13 7.56
C ARG A 113 6.30 -19.70 6.42
N ARG A 114 5.93 -19.95 5.15
CA ARG A 114 6.69 -19.48 4.00
C ARG A 114 6.68 -17.94 3.92
N CYS A 115 5.55 -17.29 4.18
CA CYS A 115 5.47 -15.82 4.22
C CYS A 115 6.41 -15.22 5.28
N LEU A 116 6.51 -15.83 6.46
CA LEU A 116 7.50 -15.40 7.47
C LEU A 116 8.94 -15.49 6.95
N ARG A 117 9.30 -16.59 6.28
CA ARG A 117 10.65 -16.72 5.70
C ARG A 117 10.92 -15.67 4.63
N ILE A 118 9.94 -15.37 3.78
CA ILE A 118 10.06 -14.36 2.72
C ILE A 118 10.36 -12.98 3.31
N VAL A 119 9.72 -12.62 4.43
CA VAL A 119 9.98 -11.35 5.11
C VAL A 119 11.22 -11.39 6.04
N GLY A 120 12.00 -12.50 6.01
CA GLY A 120 13.24 -12.64 6.78
C GLY A 120 13.05 -12.96 8.26
N LEU A 121 11.93 -13.57 8.63
CA LEU A 121 11.66 -14.08 9.97
C LEU A 121 11.66 -15.61 9.98
N ASP A 122 12.44 -16.21 10.88
CA ASP A 122 12.44 -17.67 11.03
C ASP A 122 11.16 -18.15 11.72
N PRO A 123 10.30 -18.96 11.06
CA PRO A 123 9.08 -19.48 11.68
C PRO A 123 9.32 -20.25 12.97
N GLU A 124 10.43 -20.99 13.09
CA GLU A 124 10.74 -21.76 14.30
C GLU A 124 11.03 -20.87 15.50
N GLU A 125 11.46 -19.64 15.26
CA GLU A 125 11.72 -18.65 16.32
C GLU A 125 10.52 -17.76 16.59
N TYR A 126 9.76 -17.36 15.53
CA TYR A 126 8.76 -16.29 15.63
C TYR A 126 7.33 -16.81 15.79
N TRP A 127 7.02 -18.06 15.40
CA TRP A 127 5.64 -18.56 15.35
C TRP A 127 4.88 -18.44 16.67
N ASP A 128 5.56 -18.77 17.78
CA ASP A 128 4.98 -18.75 19.12
C ASP A 128 5.24 -17.44 19.89
N ARG A 129 5.89 -16.46 19.26
CA ARG A 129 6.08 -15.13 19.87
C ARG A 129 4.80 -14.32 19.82
N GLU A 130 4.53 -13.55 20.87
CA GLU A 130 3.41 -12.62 20.89
C GLU A 130 3.62 -11.45 19.92
N CYS A 131 2.55 -11.06 19.21
CA CYS A 131 2.49 -9.90 18.31
C CYS A 131 2.48 -8.53 19.04
N GLY A 132 2.76 -8.51 20.34
CA GLY A 132 2.72 -7.37 21.20
C GLY A 132 4.04 -6.60 21.33
N GLU A 133 4.35 -6.21 22.57
CA GLU A 133 5.55 -5.42 22.92
C GLU A 133 6.88 -6.16 22.72
N ASN A 134 6.84 -7.49 22.59
CA ASN A 134 8.02 -8.34 22.46
C ASN A 134 8.66 -8.30 21.06
N LEU A 135 8.01 -7.66 20.08
CA LEU A 135 8.56 -7.45 18.74
C LEU A 135 9.06 -6.01 18.59
N SER A 136 10.25 -5.84 18.02
CA SER A 136 10.75 -4.54 17.58
C SER A 136 9.85 -3.93 16.50
N GLY A 137 9.99 -2.63 16.21
CA GLY A 137 9.21 -1.97 15.16
C GLY A 137 9.40 -2.63 13.79
N GLY A 138 10.64 -2.98 13.44
CA GLY A 138 10.95 -3.67 12.18
C GLY A 138 10.38 -5.08 12.12
N GLU A 139 10.45 -5.86 13.21
CA GLU A 139 9.85 -7.21 13.26
C GLU A 139 8.33 -7.15 13.11
N ARG A 140 7.65 -6.20 13.77
CA ARG A 140 6.20 -6.00 13.60
C ARG A 140 5.83 -5.67 12.16
N LYS A 141 6.61 -4.81 11.50
CA LYS A 141 6.38 -4.47 10.09
C LYS A 141 6.54 -5.69 9.18
N ARG A 142 7.55 -6.52 9.42
CA ARG A 142 7.74 -7.79 8.71
C ARG A 142 6.62 -8.78 8.95
N VAL A 143 6.13 -8.91 10.19
CA VAL A 143 4.97 -9.77 10.52
C VAL A 143 3.70 -9.26 9.81
N GLU A 144 3.47 -7.95 9.76
CA GLU A 144 2.35 -7.36 9.01
C GLU A 144 2.44 -7.66 7.51
N LEU A 145 3.62 -7.50 6.90
CA LEU A 145 3.84 -7.84 5.48
C LEU A 145 3.59 -9.34 5.24
N ALA A 146 4.06 -10.21 6.13
CA ALA A 146 3.77 -11.65 6.06
C ALA A 146 2.27 -11.95 6.14
N ALA A 147 1.53 -11.25 7.02
CA ALA A 147 0.09 -11.40 7.15
C ALA A 147 -0.66 -10.95 5.89
N VAL A 148 -0.26 -9.80 5.31
CA VAL A 148 -0.82 -9.31 4.05
C VAL A 148 -0.55 -10.30 2.91
N MET A 149 0.67 -10.85 2.80
CA MET A 149 0.99 -11.89 1.81
C MET A 149 0.18 -13.18 2.03
N ALA A 150 0.00 -13.58 3.30
CA ALA A 150 -0.73 -14.80 3.65
C ALA A 150 -2.19 -14.77 3.17
N MET A 151 -2.81 -13.59 3.08
CA MET A 151 -4.16 -13.38 2.53
C MET A 151 -4.25 -13.64 1.01
N ARG A 152 -3.14 -13.70 0.26
CA ARG A 152 -3.09 -13.80 -1.21
C ARG A 152 -4.04 -12.79 -1.88
N PRO A 153 -3.87 -11.48 -1.62
CA PRO A 153 -4.77 -10.47 -2.17
C PRO A 153 -4.60 -10.35 -3.68
N ASN A 154 -5.66 -9.86 -4.37
CA ASN A 154 -5.52 -9.51 -5.78
C ASN A 154 -4.86 -8.13 -5.95
N LEU A 155 -5.11 -7.21 -4.99
CA LEU A 155 -4.44 -5.91 -4.90
C LEU A 155 -4.04 -5.65 -3.45
N VAL A 156 -2.78 -5.31 -3.26
CA VAL A 156 -2.28 -4.80 -1.99
C VAL A 156 -1.86 -3.34 -2.13
N ILE A 157 -2.27 -2.50 -1.18
CA ILE A 157 -1.77 -1.13 -1.06
C ILE A 157 -0.73 -1.12 0.06
N LEU A 158 0.48 -0.70 -0.26
CA LEU A 158 1.58 -0.57 0.70
C LEU A 158 1.80 0.93 0.97
N ASP A 159 1.45 1.40 2.18
CA ASP A 159 1.59 2.81 2.57
C ASP A 159 2.87 2.99 3.40
N GLU A 160 3.91 3.53 2.76
CA GLU A 160 5.25 3.76 3.33
C GLU A 160 5.82 2.50 4.03
N PRO A 161 5.90 1.35 3.32
CA PRO A 161 6.40 0.12 3.93
C PRO A 161 7.89 0.20 4.31
N ASP A 162 8.60 1.15 3.73
CA ASP A 162 10.02 1.44 3.90
C ASP A 162 10.33 2.36 5.08
N ALA A 163 9.32 2.90 5.76
CA ALA A 163 9.52 3.84 6.86
C ALA A 163 10.33 3.21 8.01
N GLY A 164 11.49 3.80 8.31
CA GLY A 164 12.37 3.36 9.39
C GLY A 164 13.22 2.12 9.08
N LEU A 165 13.29 1.68 7.83
CA LEU A 165 14.18 0.59 7.40
C LEU A 165 15.58 1.11 7.03
N ASP A 166 16.59 0.29 7.28
CA ASP A 166 17.96 0.50 6.79
C ASP A 166 18.16 -0.01 5.35
N MET A 167 19.32 0.28 4.76
CA MET A 167 19.62 -0.08 3.36
C MET A 167 19.53 -1.58 3.07
N SER A 168 19.93 -2.45 4.01
CA SER A 168 19.85 -3.90 3.81
C SER A 168 18.40 -4.39 3.85
N SER A 169 17.60 -3.81 4.70
CA SER A 169 16.15 -4.09 4.80
C SER A 169 15.37 -3.60 3.58
N MET A 170 15.88 -2.60 2.84
CA MET A 170 15.28 -2.12 1.59
C MET A 170 15.38 -3.13 0.45
N GLU A 171 16.54 -3.79 0.28
CA GLU A 171 16.69 -4.85 -0.72
C GLU A 171 15.75 -6.04 -0.42
N ASP A 172 15.55 -6.36 0.87
CA ASP A 172 14.64 -7.40 1.29
C ASP A 172 13.19 -6.99 1.06
N LEU A 173 12.83 -5.72 1.30
CA LEU A 173 11.50 -5.19 0.99
C LEU A 173 11.18 -5.25 -0.50
N ALA A 174 12.13 -4.88 -1.36
CA ALA A 174 11.96 -5.00 -2.82
C ALA A 174 11.67 -6.45 -3.24
N LYS A 175 12.40 -7.43 -2.67
CA LYS A 175 12.14 -8.87 -2.92
C LYS A 175 10.75 -9.30 -2.42
N VAL A 176 10.30 -8.79 -1.27
CA VAL A 176 8.96 -9.06 -0.74
C VAL A 176 7.89 -8.56 -1.71
N ILE A 177 8.02 -7.33 -2.23
CA ILE A 177 7.08 -6.72 -3.19
C ILE A 177 7.06 -7.53 -4.49
N GLU A 178 8.23 -7.89 -5.04
CA GLU A 178 8.33 -8.74 -6.22
C GLU A 178 7.70 -10.12 -6.00
N THR A 179 7.91 -10.72 -4.82
CA THR A 179 7.28 -12.00 -4.49
C THR A 179 5.74 -11.87 -4.41
N MET A 180 5.20 -10.76 -3.88
CA MET A 180 3.75 -10.51 -3.90
C MET A 180 3.21 -10.51 -5.34
N ARG A 181 3.93 -9.89 -6.28
CA ARG A 181 3.60 -9.89 -7.70
C ARG A 181 3.66 -11.30 -8.31
N GLU A 182 4.73 -12.03 -8.05
CA GLU A 182 4.91 -13.41 -8.53
C GLU A 182 3.80 -14.36 -8.03
N GLU A 183 3.31 -14.14 -6.81
CA GLU A 183 2.18 -14.89 -6.23
C GLU A 183 0.80 -14.38 -6.73
N GLY A 184 0.79 -13.41 -7.65
CA GLY A 184 -0.41 -12.95 -8.38
C GLY A 184 -1.08 -11.69 -7.85
N SER A 185 -0.46 -10.97 -6.92
CA SER A 185 -0.97 -9.69 -6.45
C SER A 185 -0.53 -8.54 -7.36
N ALA A 186 -1.41 -7.59 -7.63
CA ALA A 186 -1.01 -6.24 -8.03
C ALA A 186 -0.63 -5.43 -6.77
N VAL A 187 0.20 -4.41 -6.94
CA VAL A 187 0.68 -3.58 -5.83
C VAL A 187 0.49 -2.11 -6.16
N LEU A 188 -0.13 -1.36 -5.25
CA LEU A 188 -0.08 0.11 -5.24
C LEU A 188 0.87 0.51 -4.11
N LEU A 189 2.08 0.95 -4.48
CA LEU A 189 3.15 1.31 -3.56
C LEU A 189 3.17 2.82 -3.33
N ILE A 190 3.00 3.25 -2.09
CA ILE A 190 3.25 4.62 -1.67
C ILE A 190 4.59 4.64 -0.95
N THR A 191 5.56 5.33 -1.52
CA THR A 191 6.89 5.45 -0.93
C THR A 191 7.52 6.81 -1.21
N HIS A 192 8.41 7.23 -0.33
CA HIS A 192 9.30 8.37 -0.55
C HIS A 192 10.70 7.93 -0.98
N ASN A 193 10.96 6.62 -1.00
CA ASN A 193 12.22 6.05 -1.42
C ASN A 193 12.25 5.87 -2.93
N ARG A 194 13.12 6.65 -3.56
CA ARG A 194 13.30 6.63 -5.03
C ARG A 194 13.84 5.32 -5.53
N ASP A 195 14.88 4.84 -4.85
CA ASP A 195 15.58 3.63 -5.30
C ASP A 195 14.63 2.44 -5.27
N LEU A 196 13.75 2.36 -4.27
CA LEU A 196 12.72 1.34 -4.19
C LEU A 196 11.70 1.48 -5.34
N ALA A 197 11.14 2.69 -5.56
CA ALA A 197 10.18 2.94 -6.63
C ALA A 197 10.78 2.61 -8.02
N GLU A 198 12.01 3.09 -8.30
CA GLU A 198 12.71 2.82 -9.56
C GLU A 198 13.08 1.34 -9.76
N GLN A 199 13.23 0.58 -8.66
CA GLN A 199 13.60 -0.83 -8.69
C GLN A 199 12.42 -1.74 -8.97
N VAL A 200 11.24 -1.48 -8.37
CA VAL A 200 10.12 -2.41 -8.41
C VAL A 200 8.94 -1.93 -9.26
N GLY A 201 8.77 -0.61 -9.43
CA GLY A 201 7.62 -0.01 -10.12
C GLY A 201 7.63 -0.23 -11.62
N ASP A 202 6.49 -0.64 -12.17
CA ASP A 202 6.25 -0.70 -13.62
C ASP A 202 5.81 0.67 -14.15
N ARG A 203 5.07 1.45 -13.33
CA ARG A 203 4.52 2.76 -13.64
C ARG A 203 4.34 3.58 -12.36
N ALA A 204 4.39 4.88 -12.48
CA ALA A 204 4.21 5.79 -11.35
C ALA A 204 3.20 6.90 -11.66
N TYR A 205 2.50 7.34 -10.62
CA TYR A 205 1.67 8.54 -10.59
C TYR A 205 2.29 9.58 -9.65
N LEU A 206 2.32 10.85 -10.07
CA LEU A 206 2.69 11.97 -9.22
C LEU A 206 1.45 12.63 -8.66
N MET A 207 1.33 12.62 -7.34
CA MET A 207 0.24 13.30 -6.64
C MET A 207 0.71 14.58 -5.97
N MET A 208 0.06 15.70 -6.27
CA MET A 208 0.32 17.03 -5.68
C MET A 208 -1.00 17.71 -5.34
N ASP A 209 -1.09 18.29 -4.16
CA ASP A 209 -2.25 19.08 -3.71
C ASP A 209 -3.60 18.38 -3.94
N GLY A 210 -3.67 17.09 -3.71
CA GLY A 210 -4.88 16.28 -3.86
C GLY A 210 -5.19 15.82 -5.29
N LYS A 211 -4.32 16.06 -6.27
CA LYS A 211 -4.52 15.71 -7.68
C LYS A 211 -3.39 14.84 -8.22
N ILE A 212 -3.73 13.96 -9.14
CA ILE A 212 -2.73 13.33 -10.01
C ILE A 212 -2.35 14.35 -11.08
N VAL A 213 -1.07 14.72 -11.12
CA VAL A 213 -0.55 15.75 -12.03
C VAL A 213 0.35 15.18 -13.12
N ASP A 214 0.83 13.95 -12.95
CA ASP A 214 1.66 13.27 -13.95
C ASP A 214 1.56 11.75 -13.80
N GLU A 215 1.89 11.05 -14.89
CA GLU A 215 1.92 9.59 -14.99
C GLU A 215 3.05 9.18 -15.94
N GLY A 216 3.77 8.12 -15.63
CA GLY A 216 4.81 7.62 -16.54
C GLY A 216 5.76 6.61 -15.92
N ASP A 217 6.95 6.51 -16.51
CA ASP A 217 8.04 5.70 -15.98
C ASP A 217 8.42 6.19 -14.56
N PRO A 218 8.62 5.30 -13.58
CA PRO A 218 8.96 5.68 -12.22
C PRO A 218 10.13 6.65 -12.11
N ARG A 219 11.18 6.47 -12.93
CA ARG A 219 12.37 7.35 -12.93
C ARG A 219 12.03 8.78 -13.32
N ASP A 220 11.20 8.94 -14.36
CA ASP A 220 10.80 10.26 -14.84
C ASP A 220 9.90 10.96 -13.83
N VAL A 221 8.95 10.26 -13.25
CA VAL A 221 8.01 10.78 -12.24
C VAL A 221 8.75 11.14 -10.95
N VAL A 222 9.70 10.32 -10.50
CA VAL A 222 10.57 10.60 -9.35
C VAL A 222 11.39 11.88 -9.58
N LEU A 223 11.99 12.04 -10.75
CA LEU A 223 12.76 13.25 -11.10
C LEU A 223 11.87 14.51 -11.05
N LYS A 224 10.65 14.44 -11.59
CA LYS A 224 9.70 15.57 -11.54
C LYS A 224 9.27 15.89 -10.11
N CYS A 225 8.99 14.87 -9.29
CA CYS A 225 8.67 15.07 -7.88
C CYS A 225 9.75 15.86 -7.15
N LEU A 226 11.03 15.56 -7.43
CA LEU A 226 12.16 16.27 -6.85
C LEU A 226 12.27 17.73 -7.28
N MET A 227 12.06 17.99 -8.55
CA MET A 227 12.09 19.35 -9.09
C MET A 227 10.98 20.20 -8.46
N CYS A 228 9.83 19.61 -8.18
CA CYS A 228 8.68 20.27 -7.54
C CYS A 228 8.82 20.41 -6.02
N GLY A 229 9.44 19.44 -5.33
CA GLY A 229 9.64 19.45 -3.87
C GLY A 229 10.79 20.32 -3.39
N GLY A 230 11.67 20.76 -4.29
CA GLY A 230 12.83 21.59 -3.97
C GLY A 230 12.56 23.11 -3.91
N GLY A 231 11.31 23.55 -3.75
CA GLY A 231 10.97 24.98 -3.64
C GLY A 231 10.92 25.74 -4.98
N LEU A 232 11.07 25.05 -6.10
CA LEU A 232 10.76 25.57 -7.42
C LEU A 232 9.28 25.26 -7.70
N VAL A 233 8.48 26.32 -7.77
CA VAL A 233 7.07 26.24 -8.19
C VAL A 233 7.04 25.57 -9.56
N CYS A 234 6.40 24.41 -9.67
CA CYS A 234 6.00 23.87 -10.96
C CYS A 234 5.04 24.89 -11.57
N GLY A 235 5.58 25.71 -12.46
CA GLY A 235 4.75 26.58 -13.29
C GLY A 235 3.86 25.69 -14.14
N ALA A 236 2.55 25.78 -13.90
CA ALA A 236 1.58 25.29 -14.86
C ALA A 236 1.74 26.19 -16.11
N GLU A 237 2.26 25.67 -17.20
CA GLU A 237 2.00 26.15 -18.56
C GLU A 237 0.92 25.29 -19.19
#